data_bb9338bcbeaa2c06fef227d9b6a8b4d3
#
_entry.id   bb9338bcbeaa2c06fef227d9b6a8b4d3
#
_cell.length_a   1.000
_cell.length_b   1.000
_cell.length_c   1.000
_cell.angle_alpha   90.00
_cell.angle_beta   90.00
_cell.angle_gamma   90.00
#
_symmetry.space_group_name_H-M   'P 1'
#
loop_
_entity.id
_entity.type
_entity.pdbx_description
1 polymer ?
#
loop_
_entity_poly.entity_id
_entity_poly.type
_entity_poly.pdbx_seq_one_letter_code
_entity_poly.pdbx_strand_id
1 'polypeptide(L)'
;MKKLIMMAVTVAASATAFAQDNVVKEAQKLCDKGEFEEALKIITPALTSDATTDKAAAWNTLNNIHYQKFADIQQKKAESEIKKDNTPYDTLGMHRSIITAMEAALKCDEFDRQPNEKGKVKIRFRKANQDRYQMGRLNLIQAGLFEYNHKNLDNAQKAWTLYIDSAEDPMFTDIDLTKDEYRAEIAYFAGLVSYQKKDYASAVKYAKIAAQDSAKAADANEILLFSQKENCKTKEDSLAYVGILKDLHKQKPNEDKYFNLLMEYYSAPGRQAERMKWLEEEITADPKNKMAWALKGEAEMNSQKWNEAVESYKKALEIDPNFIQVIFNIGVCLNSKAIELKDQLADKKTGGLTTANLNKVKEVLNQALTYMEKAKELDPSREKVNWAYPLYQIYYSLGNKEKSAEMEKLLGN
;
A
#
# COMPACT_ATOMS: atom_id res chain seq x y z
N MET A 1 24.41 -21.81 -56.35
CA MET A 1 24.52 -20.55 -55.61
C MET A 1 23.87 -20.60 -54.26
N LYS A 2 22.60 -21.04 -54.09
CA LYS A 2 21.94 -21.07 -52.76
C LYS A 2 22.65 -21.94 -51.69
N LYS A 3 23.22 -23.09 -52.06
CA LYS A 3 23.98 -23.96 -51.14
C LYS A 3 25.34 -23.36 -50.70
N LEU A 4 26.01 -22.58 -51.55
CA LEU A 4 27.24 -21.89 -51.20
C LEU A 4 26.99 -20.67 -50.27
N ILE A 5 25.89 -19.97 -50.46
CA ILE A 5 25.48 -18.84 -49.57
C ILE A 5 25.09 -19.39 -48.21
N MET A 6 24.37 -20.51 -48.13
CA MET A 6 23.98 -21.14 -46.86
C MET A 6 25.22 -21.66 -46.10
N MET A 7 26.22 -22.20 -46.79
CA MET A 7 27.48 -22.66 -46.18
C MET A 7 28.34 -21.46 -45.68
N ALA A 8 28.37 -20.36 -46.41
CA ALA A 8 29.11 -19.16 -46.00
C ALA A 8 28.47 -18.48 -44.77
N VAL A 9 27.12 -18.46 -44.68
CA VAL A 9 26.41 -17.92 -43.52
C VAL A 9 26.60 -18.80 -42.28
N THR A 10 26.58 -20.13 -42.43
CA THR A 10 26.84 -21.08 -41.33
C THR A 10 28.28 -21.04 -40.82
N VAL A 11 29.27 -20.87 -41.72
CA VAL A 11 30.69 -20.74 -41.33
C VAL A 11 30.95 -19.39 -40.67
N ALA A 12 30.34 -18.29 -41.12
CA ALA A 12 30.49 -17.00 -40.47
C ALA A 12 29.82 -16.97 -39.08
N ALA A 13 28.61 -17.56 -38.93
CA ALA A 13 27.93 -17.67 -37.66
C ALA A 13 28.69 -18.55 -36.66
N SER A 14 29.28 -19.67 -37.10
CA SER A 14 30.09 -20.52 -36.23
C SER A 14 31.42 -19.86 -35.84
N ALA A 15 32.08 -19.11 -36.73
CA ALA A 15 33.29 -18.37 -36.39
C ALA A 15 33.08 -17.27 -35.36
N THR A 16 31.94 -16.55 -35.43
CA THR A 16 31.57 -15.54 -34.44
C THR A 16 31.15 -16.16 -33.10
N ALA A 17 30.48 -17.31 -33.11
CA ALA A 17 30.13 -18.05 -31.90
C ALA A 17 31.39 -18.58 -31.17
N PHE A 18 32.33 -19.16 -31.88
CA PHE A 18 33.65 -19.59 -31.32
C PHE A 18 34.43 -18.38 -30.74
N ALA A 19 34.35 -17.22 -31.36
CA ALA A 19 34.99 -16.00 -30.86
C ALA A 19 34.40 -15.54 -29.53
N GLN A 20 33.07 -15.59 -29.35
CA GLN A 20 32.41 -15.18 -28.11
C GLN A 20 32.63 -16.20 -26.98
N ASP A 21 32.61 -17.50 -27.23
CA ASP A 21 32.91 -18.49 -26.19
C ASP A 21 34.37 -18.42 -25.75
N ASN A 22 35.31 -18.00 -26.63
CA ASN A 22 36.68 -17.70 -26.25
C ASN A 22 36.81 -16.47 -25.38
N VAL A 23 35.97 -15.41 -25.61
CA VAL A 23 35.88 -14.21 -24.75
C VAL A 23 35.46 -14.60 -23.34
N VAL A 24 34.47 -15.51 -23.17
CA VAL A 24 34.04 -16.01 -21.85
C VAL A 24 35.23 -16.68 -21.11
N LYS A 25 36.00 -17.52 -21.78
CA LYS A 25 37.18 -18.17 -21.19
C LYS A 25 38.28 -17.17 -20.84
N GLU A 26 38.49 -16.16 -21.66
CA GLU A 26 39.50 -15.12 -21.41
C GLU A 26 39.08 -14.26 -20.22
N ALA A 27 37.80 -13.87 -20.12
CA ALA A 27 37.28 -13.16 -18.96
C ALA A 27 37.46 -13.94 -17.65
N GLN A 28 37.26 -15.27 -17.67
CA GLN A 28 37.54 -16.12 -16.52
C GLN A 28 39.01 -16.11 -16.14
N LYS A 29 39.93 -16.19 -17.10
CA LYS A 29 41.38 -16.14 -16.84
C LYS A 29 41.82 -14.78 -16.25
N LEU A 30 41.24 -13.69 -16.72
CA LEU A 30 41.48 -12.37 -16.14
C LEU A 30 40.94 -12.27 -14.69
N CYS A 31 39.75 -12.83 -14.46
CA CYS A 31 39.18 -12.99 -13.13
C CYS A 31 40.12 -13.73 -12.16
N ASP A 32 40.67 -14.88 -12.62
CA ASP A 32 41.57 -15.73 -11.83
C ASP A 32 42.91 -15.01 -11.48
N LYS A 33 43.28 -13.97 -12.25
CA LYS A 33 44.44 -13.12 -11.98
C LYS A 33 44.11 -11.89 -11.11
N GLY A 34 42.83 -11.67 -10.78
CA GLY A 34 42.38 -10.47 -10.08
C GLY A 34 42.22 -9.22 -10.96
N GLU A 35 42.30 -9.38 -12.28
CA GLU A 35 42.14 -8.31 -13.27
C GLU A 35 40.66 -8.08 -13.57
N PHE A 36 39.88 -7.64 -12.50
CA PHE A 36 38.42 -7.65 -12.54
C PHE A 36 37.83 -6.67 -13.54
N GLU A 37 38.37 -5.47 -13.67
CA GLU A 37 37.83 -4.43 -14.57
C GLU A 37 38.00 -4.85 -16.06
N GLU A 38 39.11 -5.42 -16.41
CA GLU A 38 39.39 -5.97 -17.75
C GLU A 38 38.46 -7.16 -18.04
N ALA A 39 38.30 -8.05 -17.04
CA ALA A 39 37.35 -9.18 -17.14
C ALA A 39 35.92 -8.71 -17.38
N LEU A 40 35.45 -7.68 -16.64
CA LEU A 40 34.12 -7.10 -16.81
C LEU A 40 33.95 -6.46 -18.19
N LYS A 41 34.95 -5.75 -18.68
CA LYS A 41 34.92 -5.10 -19.98
C LYS A 41 34.65 -6.06 -21.10
N ILE A 42 35.24 -7.25 -21.06
CA ILE A 42 35.11 -8.25 -22.14
C ILE A 42 33.92 -9.18 -21.96
N ILE A 43 33.49 -9.50 -20.70
CA ILE A 43 32.37 -10.40 -20.47
C ILE A 43 31.01 -9.72 -20.71
N THR A 44 30.89 -8.43 -20.39
CA THR A 44 29.60 -7.72 -20.46
C THR A 44 28.94 -7.80 -21.84
N PRO A 45 29.62 -7.56 -22.97
CA PRO A 45 29.04 -7.76 -24.30
C PRO A 45 28.62 -9.20 -24.60
N ALA A 46 29.33 -10.20 -24.06
CA ALA A 46 29.04 -11.60 -24.30
C ALA A 46 27.72 -12.07 -23.64
N LEU A 47 27.27 -11.42 -22.55
CA LEU A 47 26.05 -11.80 -21.84
C LEU A 47 24.80 -11.69 -22.73
N THR A 48 24.74 -10.69 -23.59
CA THR A 48 23.57 -10.39 -24.45
C THR A 48 23.78 -10.77 -25.91
N SER A 49 25.01 -11.06 -26.34
CA SER A 49 25.33 -11.42 -27.72
C SER A 49 24.67 -12.74 -28.13
N ASP A 50 23.92 -12.76 -29.22
CA ASP A 50 23.35 -13.99 -29.79
C ASP A 50 24.43 -14.98 -30.27
N ALA A 51 25.65 -14.51 -30.48
CA ALA A 51 26.79 -15.34 -30.84
C ALA A 51 27.39 -16.11 -29.65
N THR A 52 27.01 -15.79 -28.39
CA THR A 52 27.43 -16.55 -27.22
C THR A 52 26.57 -17.81 -27.11
N THR A 53 27.14 -18.98 -27.36
CA THR A 53 26.40 -20.24 -27.36
C THR A 53 26.20 -20.80 -25.96
N ASP A 54 27.14 -20.56 -25.05
CA ASP A 54 27.07 -20.98 -23.65
C ASP A 54 26.74 -19.79 -22.73
N LYS A 55 25.46 -19.39 -22.73
CA LYS A 55 24.97 -18.32 -21.87
C LYS A 55 25.17 -18.61 -20.38
N ALA A 56 24.97 -19.86 -19.96
CA ALA A 56 25.19 -20.26 -18.58
C ALA A 56 26.64 -20.03 -18.13
N ALA A 57 27.62 -20.41 -18.96
CA ALA A 57 29.03 -20.15 -18.67
C ALA A 57 29.34 -18.64 -18.62
N ALA A 58 28.77 -17.85 -19.54
CA ALA A 58 28.97 -16.40 -19.54
C ALA A 58 28.47 -15.76 -18.25
N TRP A 59 27.24 -16.08 -17.81
CA TRP A 59 26.69 -15.60 -16.56
C TRP A 59 27.41 -16.12 -15.32
N ASN A 60 27.89 -17.37 -15.35
CA ASN A 60 28.74 -17.91 -14.28
C ASN A 60 30.08 -17.19 -14.18
N THR A 61 30.68 -16.79 -15.32
CA THR A 61 31.90 -15.99 -15.32
C THR A 61 31.66 -14.60 -14.72
N LEU A 62 30.55 -13.94 -15.06
CA LEU A 62 30.19 -12.67 -14.44
C LEU A 62 30.01 -12.82 -12.91
N ASN A 63 29.30 -13.88 -12.49
CA ASN A 63 29.16 -14.21 -11.07
C ASN A 63 30.54 -14.36 -10.40
N ASN A 64 31.47 -15.14 -11.00
CA ASN A 64 32.80 -15.34 -10.45
C ASN A 64 33.59 -14.04 -10.31
N ILE A 65 33.55 -13.16 -11.32
CA ILE A 65 34.24 -11.88 -11.30
C ILE A 65 33.74 -11.02 -10.11
N HIS A 66 32.45 -10.86 -10.00
CA HIS A 66 31.87 -10.03 -8.93
C HIS A 66 32.03 -10.65 -7.55
N TYR A 67 31.90 -11.98 -7.43
CA TYR A 67 32.10 -12.64 -6.15
C TYR A 67 33.57 -12.59 -5.69
N GLN A 68 34.54 -12.79 -6.58
CA GLN A 68 35.95 -12.66 -6.23
C GLN A 68 36.33 -11.23 -5.90
N LYS A 69 35.79 -10.24 -6.63
CA LYS A 69 35.94 -8.81 -6.28
C LYS A 69 35.38 -8.50 -4.89
N PHE A 70 34.20 -9.04 -4.57
CA PHE A 70 33.62 -8.92 -3.23
C PHE A 70 34.52 -9.54 -2.16
N ALA A 71 35.01 -10.75 -2.38
CA ALA A 71 35.86 -11.47 -1.43
C ALA A 71 37.21 -10.77 -1.21
N ASP A 72 37.84 -10.24 -2.27
CA ASP A 72 39.08 -9.45 -2.18
C ASP A 72 38.91 -8.20 -1.33
N ILE A 73 37.82 -7.45 -1.55
CA ILE A 73 37.55 -6.24 -0.76
C ILE A 73 37.21 -6.61 0.70
N GLN A 74 36.48 -7.69 0.92
CA GLN A 74 36.15 -8.19 2.26
C GLN A 74 37.40 -8.61 3.02
N GLN A 75 38.37 -9.24 2.35
CA GLN A 75 39.68 -9.58 2.93
C GLN A 75 40.46 -8.31 3.31
N LYS A 76 40.54 -7.32 2.42
CA LYS A 76 41.21 -6.03 2.71
C LYS A 76 40.56 -5.31 3.89
N LYS A 77 39.23 -5.36 3.99
CA LYS A 77 38.51 -4.83 5.16
C LYS A 77 38.95 -5.53 6.44
N ALA A 78 38.92 -6.87 6.47
CA ALA A 78 39.31 -7.64 7.64
C ALA A 78 40.80 -7.39 8.04
N GLU A 79 41.69 -7.30 7.05
CA GLU A 79 43.10 -6.96 7.30
C GLU A 79 43.28 -5.57 7.91
N SER A 80 42.58 -4.55 7.40
CA SER A 80 42.60 -3.20 7.94
C SER A 80 42.10 -3.15 9.38
N GLU A 81 41.01 -3.84 9.68
CA GLU A 81 40.45 -3.95 11.02
C GLU A 81 41.43 -4.62 12.02
N ILE A 82 42.07 -5.70 11.60
CA ILE A 82 43.08 -6.42 12.41
C ILE A 82 44.32 -5.55 12.68
N LYS A 83 44.83 -4.91 11.63
CA LYS A 83 46.05 -4.04 11.73
C LYS A 83 45.78 -2.72 12.42
N LYS A 84 44.48 -2.29 12.49
CA LYS A 84 44.06 -0.97 12.99
C LYS A 84 44.77 0.19 12.28
N ASP A 85 45.08 0.01 10.99
CA ASP A 85 45.86 0.94 10.19
C ASP A 85 45.01 1.89 9.32
N ASN A 86 43.68 1.77 9.39
CA ASN A 86 42.72 2.55 8.62
C ASN A 86 42.97 2.50 7.10
N THR A 87 43.58 1.42 6.58
CA THR A 87 43.73 1.25 5.14
C THR A 87 42.39 1.32 4.43
N PRO A 88 42.16 2.22 3.48
CA PRO A 88 40.88 2.37 2.84
C PRO A 88 40.57 1.17 1.95
N TYR A 89 39.33 0.75 1.95
CA TYR A 89 38.78 -0.28 1.06
C TYR A 89 37.49 0.20 0.40
N ASP A 90 37.16 -0.34 -0.78
CA ASP A 90 35.98 0.06 -1.56
C ASP A 90 34.71 -0.58 -1.00
N THR A 91 34.16 0.00 0.08
CA THR A 91 32.93 -0.47 0.71
C THR A 91 31.75 -0.47 -0.27
N LEU A 92 31.64 0.55 -1.11
CA LEU A 92 30.59 0.67 -2.10
C LEU A 92 30.68 -0.44 -3.15
N GLY A 93 31.91 -0.63 -3.71
CA GLY A 93 32.19 -1.70 -4.67
C GLY A 93 31.94 -3.10 -4.08
N MET A 94 32.28 -3.29 -2.79
CA MET A 94 32.00 -4.54 -2.08
C MET A 94 30.50 -4.88 -2.09
N HIS A 95 29.64 -3.97 -1.63
CA HIS A 95 28.20 -4.20 -1.56
C HIS A 95 27.55 -4.36 -2.94
N ARG A 96 27.97 -3.56 -3.91
CA ARG A 96 27.46 -3.70 -5.28
C ARG A 96 27.91 -4.98 -5.95
N SER A 97 29.13 -5.43 -5.67
CA SER A 97 29.66 -6.68 -6.23
C SER A 97 28.86 -7.89 -5.75
N ILE A 98 28.52 -8.01 -4.47
CA ILE A 98 27.75 -9.16 -3.99
C ILE A 98 26.31 -9.19 -4.55
N ILE A 99 25.68 -8.01 -4.73
CA ILE A 99 24.37 -7.92 -5.39
C ILE A 99 24.44 -8.45 -6.81
N THR A 100 25.39 -7.94 -7.61
CA THR A 100 25.54 -8.36 -9.01
C THR A 100 25.97 -9.81 -9.15
N ALA A 101 26.85 -10.30 -8.24
CA ALA A 101 27.26 -11.69 -8.22
C ALA A 101 26.08 -12.65 -8.02
N MET A 102 25.21 -12.34 -7.06
CA MET A 102 24.03 -13.16 -6.80
C MET A 102 23.04 -13.17 -7.97
N GLU A 103 22.77 -12.00 -8.58
CA GLU A 103 21.94 -11.93 -9.79
C GLU A 103 22.51 -12.75 -10.93
N ALA A 104 23.83 -12.66 -11.15
CA ALA A 104 24.49 -13.42 -12.20
C ALA A 104 24.44 -14.94 -11.92
N ALA A 105 24.50 -15.35 -10.65
CA ALA A 105 24.36 -16.76 -10.28
C ALA A 105 22.95 -17.30 -10.58
N LEU A 106 21.91 -16.54 -10.26
CA LEU A 106 20.51 -16.91 -10.58
C LEU A 106 20.29 -16.97 -12.10
N LYS A 107 20.80 -15.99 -12.84
CA LYS A 107 20.76 -16.01 -14.32
C LYS A 107 21.54 -17.17 -14.92
N CYS A 108 22.68 -17.50 -14.34
CA CYS A 108 23.43 -18.70 -14.74
C CYS A 108 22.56 -19.96 -14.59
N ASP A 109 21.89 -20.12 -13.43
CA ASP A 109 21.05 -21.29 -13.17
C ASP A 109 19.83 -21.34 -14.11
N GLU A 110 19.23 -20.18 -14.42
CA GLU A 110 18.13 -20.08 -15.39
C GLU A 110 18.53 -20.62 -16.77
N PHE A 111 19.70 -20.23 -17.28
CA PHE A 111 20.21 -20.73 -18.55
C PHE A 111 20.69 -22.18 -18.48
N ASP A 112 21.30 -22.60 -17.36
CA ASP A 112 21.85 -23.95 -17.19
C ASP A 112 20.74 -25.02 -17.07
N ARG A 113 19.50 -24.60 -16.73
CA ARG A 113 18.30 -25.44 -16.73
C ARG A 113 17.63 -25.58 -18.10
N GLN A 114 18.07 -24.83 -19.09
CA GLN A 114 17.50 -24.95 -20.44
C GLN A 114 18.01 -26.20 -21.14
N PRO A 115 17.19 -26.88 -21.93
CA PRO A 115 17.65 -28.03 -22.74
C PRO A 115 18.60 -27.55 -23.81
N ASN A 116 19.66 -28.33 -24.02
CA ASN A 116 20.58 -28.14 -25.14
C ASN A 116 19.90 -28.50 -26.47
N GLU A 117 20.64 -28.34 -27.61
CA GLU A 117 20.17 -28.69 -28.97
C GLU A 117 19.65 -30.12 -29.11
N LYS A 118 20.07 -31.04 -28.23
CA LYS A 118 19.63 -32.43 -28.20
C LYS A 118 18.48 -32.69 -27.23
N GLY A 119 17.87 -31.63 -26.70
CA GLY A 119 16.77 -31.69 -25.73
C GLY A 119 17.18 -32.16 -24.33
N LYS A 120 18.49 -32.25 -24.02
CA LYS A 120 18.97 -32.68 -22.70
C LYS A 120 19.31 -31.49 -21.83
N VAL A 121 18.82 -31.52 -20.59
CA VAL A 121 19.17 -30.56 -19.52
C VAL A 121 20.42 -31.09 -18.80
N LYS A 122 21.45 -30.27 -18.66
CA LYS A 122 22.65 -30.57 -17.88
C LYS A 122 23.00 -29.37 -17.00
N ILE A 123 22.63 -29.45 -15.74
CA ILE A 123 22.91 -28.40 -14.74
C ILE A 123 24.36 -28.54 -14.27
N ARG A 124 25.22 -27.57 -14.55
CA ARG A 124 26.69 -27.64 -14.33
C ARG A 124 27.15 -26.80 -13.15
N PHE A 125 26.52 -25.60 -12.94
CA PHE A 125 27.03 -24.59 -12.03
C PHE A 125 26.22 -24.48 -10.73
N ARG A 126 25.02 -25.06 -10.70
CA ARG A 126 24.09 -24.93 -9.56
C ARG A 126 24.74 -25.28 -8.23
N LYS A 127 25.32 -26.44 -8.09
CA LYS A 127 25.87 -26.92 -6.82
C LYS A 127 26.91 -25.96 -6.26
N ALA A 128 27.88 -25.53 -7.09
CA ALA A 128 28.91 -24.60 -6.65
C ALA A 128 28.35 -23.23 -6.25
N ASN A 129 27.36 -22.72 -6.98
CA ASN A 129 26.70 -21.45 -6.67
C ASN A 129 25.81 -21.59 -5.44
N GLN A 130 25.06 -22.68 -5.27
CA GLN A 130 24.28 -22.97 -4.08
C GLN A 130 25.16 -22.98 -2.82
N ASP A 131 26.27 -23.73 -2.84
CA ASP A 131 27.22 -23.81 -1.70
C ASP A 131 27.78 -22.43 -1.35
N ARG A 132 28.10 -21.61 -2.36
CA ARG A 132 28.62 -20.26 -2.21
C ARG A 132 27.60 -19.33 -1.56
N TYR A 133 26.34 -19.38 -1.98
CA TYR A 133 25.33 -18.42 -1.58
C TYR A 133 24.39 -18.90 -0.48
N GLN A 134 24.43 -20.15 -0.05
CA GLN A 134 23.61 -20.61 1.05
C GLN A 134 23.76 -19.71 2.30
N MET A 135 25.01 -19.39 2.66
CA MET A 135 25.30 -18.39 3.68
C MET A 135 25.58 -16.99 3.09
N GLY A 136 26.08 -16.95 1.87
CA GLY A 136 26.43 -15.69 1.18
C GLY A 136 25.25 -14.75 0.97
N ARG A 137 24.00 -15.26 0.94
CA ARG A 137 22.77 -14.45 0.90
C ARG A 137 22.69 -13.41 2.02
N LEU A 138 23.21 -13.72 3.21
CA LEU A 138 23.21 -12.76 4.34
C LEU A 138 23.96 -11.47 4.02
N ASN A 139 24.93 -11.50 3.10
CA ASN A 139 25.62 -10.28 2.68
C ASN A 139 24.70 -9.31 1.92
N LEU A 140 23.59 -9.79 1.33
CA LEU A 140 22.59 -8.93 0.68
C LEU A 140 21.83 -8.08 1.72
N ILE A 141 21.65 -8.57 2.93
CA ILE A 141 21.05 -7.81 4.04
C ILE A 141 21.91 -6.57 4.32
N GLN A 142 23.22 -6.78 4.50
CA GLN A 142 24.17 -5.71 4.78
C GLN A 142 24.33 -4.76 3.59
N ALA A 143 24.31 -5.29 2.38
CA ALA A 143 24.36 -4.47 1.16
C ALA A 143 23.14 -3.56 1.06
N GLY A 144 21.95 -4.10 1.30
CA GLY A 144 20.73 -3.31 1.31
C GLY A 144 20.74 -2.20 2.38
N LEU A 145 21.18 -2.51 3.59
CA LEU A 145 21.31 -1.54 4.68
C LEU A 145 22.32 -0.42 4.33
N PHE A 146 23.46 -0.80 3.77
CA PHE A 146 24.49 0.17 3.34
C PHE A 146 23.92 1.12 2.26
N GLU A 147 23.31 0.59 1.21
CA GLU A 147 22.75 1.40 0.13
C GLU A 147 21.59 2.29 0.61
N TYR A 148 20.75 1.79 1.51
CA TYR A 148 19.65 2.55 2.12
C TYR A 148 20.19 3.75 2.92
N ASN A 149 21.20 3.54 3.76
CA ASN A 149 21.83 4.60 4.56
C ASN A 149 22.48 5.67 3.66
N HIS A 150 22.93 5.30 2.46
CA HIS A 150 23.49 6.20 1.44
C HIS A 150 22.43 6.76 0.49
N LYS A 151 21.12 6.60 0.81
CA LYS A 151 19.98 7.11 0.02
C LYS A 151 19.86 6.50 -1.39
N ASN A 152 20.49 5.39 -1.64
CA ASN A 152 20.37 4.66 -2.90
C ASN A 152 19.26 3.61 -2.79
N LEU A 153 18.01 4.08 -2.91
CA LEU A 153 16.83 3.23 -2.73
C LEU A 153 16.73 2.12 -3.79
N ASP A 154 17.27 2.33 -5.00
CA ASP A 154 17.25 1.34 -6.07
C ASP A 154 18.06 0.11 -5.70
N ASN A 155 19.30 0.31 -5.28
CA ASN A 155 20.16 -0.81 -4.87
C ASN A 155 19.72 -1.41 -3.53
N ALA A 156 19.19 -0.62 -2.60
CA ALA A 156 18.62 -1.12 -1.35
C ALA A 156 17.45 -2.07 -1.62
N GLN A 157 16.48 -1.63 -2.43
CA GLN A 157 15.35 -2.48 -2.85
C GLN A 157 15.88 -3.75 -3.53
N LYS A 158 16.78 -3.60 -4.50
CA LYS A 158 17.36 -4.70 -5.26
C LYS A 158 18.01 -5.75 -4.36
N ALA A 159 18.83 -5.33 -3.39
CA ALA A 159 19.50 -6.24 -2.47
C ALA A 159 18.52 -7.02 -1.60
N TRP A 160 17.54 -6.33 -1.00
CA TRP A 160 16.58 -6.95 -0.10
C TRP A 160 15.55 -7.83 -0.83
N THR A 161 15.06 -7.39 -2.01
CA THR A 161 14.18 -8.22 -2.82
C THR A 161 14.90 -9.47 -3.33
N LEU A 162 16.16 -9.33 -3.74
CA LEU A 162 16.99 -10.45 -4.14
C LEU A 162 17.21 -11.45 -2.99
N TYR A 163 17.41 -10.96 -1.77
CA TYR A 163 17.48 -11.82 -0.58
C TYR A 163 16.21 -12.64 -0.38
N ILE A 164 15.05 -12.01 -0.45
CA ILE A 164 13.75 -12.67 -0.24
C ILE A 164 13.44 -13.63 -1.38
N ASP A 165 13.52 -13.16 -2.62
CA ASP A 165 13.06 -13.90 -3.79
C ASP A 165 13.97 -15.06 -4.15
N SER A 166 15.29 -14.92 -3.94
CA SER A 166 16.25 -16.01 -4.19
C SER A 166 15.99 -17.25 -3.34
N ALA A 167 15.38 -17.09 -2.16
CA ALA A 167 15.06 -18.24 -1.31
C ALA A 167 14.01 -19.18 -1.92
N GLU A 168 13.22 -18.68 -2.88
CA GLU A 168 12.19 -19.44 -3.61
C GLU A 168 12.69 -19.92 -4.99
N ASP A 169 13.93 -19.53 -5.37
CA ASP A 169 14.53 -19.95 -6.63
C ASP A 169 14.92 -21.45 -6.60
N PRO A 170 14.76 -22.16 -7.72
CA PRO A 170 15.17 -23.56 -7.83
C PRO A 170 16.64 -23.86 -7.45
N MET A 171 17.50 -22.85 -7.44
CA MET A 171 18.87 -22.99 -6.95
C MET A 171 18.93 -23.25 -5.44
N PHE A 172 17.89 -22.85 -4.66
CA PHE A 172 17.86 -22.90 -3.19
C PHE A 172 16.70 -23.74 -2.64
N THR A 173 16.27 -24.77 -3.36
CA THR A 173 15.11 -25.61 -2.96
C THR A 173 15.25 -26.26 -1.59
N ASP A 174 16.47 -26.41 -1.08
CA ASP A 174 16.73 -27.04 0.22
C ASP A 174 16.76 -26.04 1.40
N ILE A 175 16.46 -24.76 1.14
CA ILE A 175 16.40 -23.76 2.20
C ILE A 175 15.08 -23.91 2.94
N ASP A 176 15.15 -24.17 4.22
CA ASP A 176 14.02 -24.18 5.13
C ASP A 176 13.64 -22.73 5.51
N LEU A 177 12.65 -22.17 4.82
CA LEU A 177 12.18 -20.79 5.04
C LEU A 177 11.58 -20.59 6.43
N THR A 178 11.15 -21.63 7.12
CA THR A 178 10.61 -21.53 8.49
C THR A 178 11.69 -21.17 9.51
N LYS A 179 12.95 -21.40 9.17
CA LYS A 179 14.13 -21.08 9.99
C LYS A 179 14.87 -19.82 9.53
N ASP A 180 14.37 -19.11 8.52
CA ASP A 180 14.94 -17.84 8.08
C ASP A 180 14.42 -16.71 8.99
N GLU A 181 15.12 -16.49 10.11
CA GLU A 181 14.78 -15.49 11.13
C GLU A 181 14.80 -14.05 10.62
N TYR A 182 15.50 -13.78 9.51
CA TYR A 182 15.59 -12.43 8.91
C TYR A 182 14.52 -12.16 7.86
N ARG A 183 13.82 -13.22 7.38
CA ARG A 183 12.90 -13.11 6.25
C ARG A 183 11.84 -12.03 6.44
N ALA A 184 11.16 -12.03 7.57
CA ALA A 184 10.07 -11.07 7.85
C ALA A 184 10.59 -9.64 7.98
N GLU A 185 11.71 -9.44 8.65
CA GLU A 185 12.31 -8.13 8.82
C GLU A 185 12.81 -7.55 7.50
N ILE A 186 13.50 -8.35 6.70
CA ILE A 186 14.01 -7.89 5.39
C ILE A 186 12.85 -7.68 4.40
N ALA A 187 11.79 -8.49 4.47
CA ALA A 187 10.58 -8.25 3.69
C ALA A 187 9.89 -6.93 4.09
N TYR A 188 9.89 -6.59 5.38
CA TYR A 188 9.41 -5.29 5.82
C TYR A 188 10.21 -4.13 5.19
N PHE A 189 11.55 -4.19 5.24
CA PHE A 189 12.39 -3.15 4.63
C PHE A 189 12.25 -3.10 3.10
N ALA A 190 12.15 -4.25 2.44
CA ALA A 190 11.89 -4.33 1.00
C ALA A 190 10.54 -3.67 0.65
N GLY A 191 9.49 -3.94 1.44
CA GLY A 191 8.17 -3.32 1.29
C GLY A 191 8.22 -1.81 1.51
N LEU A 192 8.89 -1.35 2.57
CA LEU A 192 9.04 0.07 2.90
C LEU A 192 9.73 0.85 1.79
N VAL A 193 10.86 0.34 1.29
CA VAL A 193 11.59 1.01 0.21
C VAL A 193 10.80 0.98 -1.10
N SER A 194 10.12 -0.12 -1.39
CA SER A 194 9.23 -0.19 -2.56
C SER A 194 8.12 0.86 -2.48
N TYR A 195 7.51 1.05 -1.30
CA TYR A 195 6.52 2.10 -1.08
C TYR A 195 7.10 3.51 -1.30
N GLN A 196 8.29 3.80 -0.72
CA GLN A 196 8.98 5.07 -0.90
C GLN A 196 9.27 5.38 -2.38
N LYS A 197 9.56 4.36 -3.17
CA LYS A 197 9.77 4.44 -4.63
C LYS A 197 8.49 4.48 -5.45
N LYS A 198 7.32 4.37 -4.81
CA LYS A 198 6.01 4.23 -5.46
C LYS A 198 5.86 2.96 -6.30
N ASP A 199 6.69 1.96 -6.04
CA ASP A 199 6.53 0.61 -6.57
C ASP A 199 5.55 -0.16 -5.66
N TYR A 200 4.27 0.21 -5.77
CA TYR A 200 3.23 -0.28 -4.88
C TYR A 200 2.97 -1.79 -5.03
N ALA A 201 3.20 -2.34 -6.22
CA ALA A 201 3.06 -3.77 -6.45
C ALA A 201 4.08 -4.58 -5.63
N SER A 202 5.34 -4.19 -5.68
CA SER A 202 6.40 -4.78 -4.85
C SER A 202 6.16 -4.50 -3.36
N ALA A 203 5.73 -3.28 -3.00
CA ALA A 203 5.41 -2.95 -1.61
C ALA A 203 4.33 -3.87 -1.04
N VAL A 204 3.25 -4.14 -1.78
CA VAL A 204 2.19 -5.10 -1.40
C VAL A 204 2.75 -6.52 -1.26
N LYS A 205 3.57 -6.98 -2.22
CA LYS A 205 4.19 -8.32 -2.20
C LYS A 205 4.97 -8.54 -0.92
N TYR A 206 5.92 -7.65 -0.62
CA TYR A 206 6.83 -7.84 0.51
C TYR A 206 6.19 -7.52 1.85
N ALA A 207 5.27 -6.56 1.92
CA ALA A 207 4.50 -6.32 3.14
C ALA A 207 3.64 -7.54 3.54
N LYS A 208 3.05 -8.27 2.58
CA LYS A 208 2.33 -9.53 2.85
C LYS A 208 3.24 -10.60 3.45
N ILE A 209 4.48 -10.70 3.01
CA ILE A 209 5.46 -11.64 3.59
C ILE A 209 5.81 -11.22 5.02
N ALA A 210 6.09 -9.94 5.23
CA ALA A 210 6.43 -9.40 6.55
C ALA A 210 5.28 -9.54 7.55
N ALA A 211 4.04 -9.37 7.11
CA ALA A 211 2.84 -9.47 7.96
C ALA A 211 2.56 -10.89 8.49
N GLN A 212 3.23 -11.92 7.98
CA GLN A 212 3.13 -13.29 8.50
C GLN A 212 3.83 -13.44 9.87
N ASP A 213 4.78 -12.58 10.18
CA ASP A 213 5.45 -12.54 11.48
C ASP A 213 4.70 -11.61 12.44
N SER A 214 4.34 -12.10 13.62
CA SER A 214 3.54 -11.35 14.61
C SER A 214 4.21 -10.06 15.09
N ALA A 215 5.55 -10.04 15.17
CA ALA A 215 6.30 -8.86 15.61
C ALA A 215 6.35 -7.75 14.54
N LYS A 216 6.21 -8.11 13.27
CA LYS A 216 6.24 -7.17 12.14
C LYS A 216 4.85 -6.88 11.57
N ALA A 217 3.83 -7.68 11.93
CA ALA A 217 2.50 -7.62 11.33
C ALA A 217 1.86 -6.22 11.39
N ALA A 218 2.02 -5.51 12.50
CA ALA A 218 1.42 -4.18 12.66
C ALA A 218 1.98 -3.17 11.66
N ASP A 219 3.32 -3.09 11.56
CA ASP A 219 3.99 -2.13 10.69
C ASP A 219 3.87 -2.53 9.21
N ALA A 220 3.95 -3.83 8.93
CA ALA A 220 3.79 -4.37 7.58
C ALA A 220 2.37 -4.15 7.03
N ASN A 221 1.34 -4.29 7.88
CA ASN A 221 -0.03 -4.03 7.51
C ASN A 221 -0.30 -2.54 7.19
N GLU A 222 0.43 -1.61 7.79
CA GLU A 222 0.35 -0.20 7.38
C GLU A 222 0.93 0.02 5.97
N ILE A 223 2.11 -0.53 5.68
CA ILE A 223 2.68 -0.48 4.32
C ILE A 223 1.71 -1.12 3.33
N LEU A 224 1.16 -2.29 3.68
CA LEU A 224 0.20 -3.01 2.85
C LEU A 224 -1.04 -2.17 2.57
N LEU A 225 -1.60 -1.54 3.60
CA LEU A 225 -2.79 -0.70 3.52
C LEU A 225 -2.60 0.47 2.55
N PHE A 226 -1.54 1.27 2.77
CA PHE A 226 -1.30 2.45 1.94
C PHE A 226 -0.89 2.07 0.51
N SER A 227 -0.09 1.01 0.35
CA SER A 227 0.28 0.51 -0.98
C SER A 227 -0.92 -0.04 -1.75
N GLN A 228 -1.83 -0.73 -1.06
CA GLN A 228 -3.05 -1.25 -1.66
C GLN A 228 -3.99 -0.11 -2.09
N LYS A 229 -4.11 0.96 -1.29
CA LYS A 229 -4.87 2.16 -1.66
C LYS A 229 -4.37 2.75 -2.98
N GLU A 230 -3.07 2.95 -3.10
CA GLU A 230 -2.43 3.54 -4.28
C GLU A 230 -2.43 2.59 -5.51
N ASN A 231 -2.39 1.28 -5.28
CA ASN A 231 -2.40 0.26 -6.34
C ASN A 231 -3.81 -0.22 -6.71
N CYS A 232 -4.86 0.34 -6.10
CA CYS A 232 -6.25 -0.06 -6.32
C CYS A 232 -6.71 0.31 -7.74
N LYS A 233 -6.83 -0.71 -8.61
CA LYS A 233 -7.21 -0.55 -10.02
C LYS A 233 -8.48 -1.33 -10.37
N THR A 234 -8.80 -2.35 -9.59
CA THR A 234 -9.94 -3.25 -9.81
C THR A 234 -10.89 -3.24 -8.62
N LYS A 235 -12.06 -3.84 -8.80
CA LYS A 235 -13.01 -4.04 -7.70
C LYS A 235 -12.44 -4.99 -6.64
N GLU A 236 -11.69 -5.99 -7.06
CA GLU A 236 -11.02 -6.96 -6.20
C GLU A 236 -9.96 -6.28 -5.33
N ASP A 237 -9.16 -5.38 -5.91
CA ASP A 237 -8.19 -4.57 -5.14
C ASP A 237 -8.90 -3.71 -4.08
N SER A 238 -10.02 -3.11 -4.46
CA SER A 238 -10.85 -2.29 -3.58
C SER A 238 -11.42 -3.09 -2.40
N LEU A 239 -11.88 -4.31 -2.65
CA LEU A 239 -12.38 -5.21 -1.60
C LEU A 239 -11.24 -5.68 -0.68
N ALA A 240 -10.06 -5.99 -1.24
CA ALA A 240 -8.88 -6.35 -0.45
C ALA A 240 -8.44 -5.20 0.46
N TYR A 241 -8.41 -3.97 -0.05
CA TYR A 241 -8.11 -2.76 0.74
C TYR A 241 -9.06 -2.60 1.93
N VAL A 242 -10.36 -2.70 1.68
CA VAL A 242 -11.38 -2.59 2.74
C VAL A 242 -11.28 -3.72 3.76
N GLY A 243 -10.96 -4.95 3.31
CA GLY A 243 -10.72 -6.07 4.21
C GLY A 243 -9.60 -5.77 5.21
N ILE A 244 -8.45 -5.29 4.71
CA ILE A 244 -7.31 -4.90 5.55
C ILE A 244 -7.69 -3.77 6.51
N LEU A 245 -8.42 -2.75 6.05
CA LEU A 245 -8.89 -1.65 6.90
C LEU A 245 -9.76 -2.15 8.04
N LYS A 246 -10.75 -3.02 7.76
CA LYS A 246 -11.63 -3.61 8.77
C LYS A 246 -10.84 -4.41 9.81
N ASP A 247 -9.86 -5.20 9.37
CA ASP A 247 -9.03 -5.99 10.27
C ASP A 247 -8.17 -5.09 11.18
N LEU A 248 -7.56 -4.04 10.63
CA LEU A 248 -6.78 -3.08 11.39
C LEU A 248 -7.64 -2.29 12.39
N HIS A 249 -8.84 -1.85 11.96
CA HIS A 249 -9.78 -1.17 12.86
C HIS A 249 -10.21 -2.08 14.02
N LYS A 250 -10.51 -3.34 13.73
CA LYS A 250 -10.86 -4.32 14.76
C LYS A 250 -9.71 -4.60 15.76
N GLN A 251 -8.46 -4.65 15.25
CA GLN A 251 -7.27 -4.86 16.11
C GLN A 251 -6.92 -3.64 16.94
N LYS A 252 -7.19 -2.43 16.40
CA LYS A 252 -6.81 -1.15 17.00
C LYS A 252 -8.02 -0.20 17.05
N PRO A 253 -9.08 -0.52 17.83
CA PRO A 253 -10.34 0.22 17.81
C PRO A 253 -10.22 1.66 18.30
N ASN A 254 -9.16 1.98 19.05
CA ASN A 254 -8.90 3.34 19.56
C ASN A 254 -8.11 4.22 18.58
N GLU A 255 -7.72 3.68 17.42
CA GLU A 255 -7.04 4.46 16.37
C GLU A 255 -8.07 4.98 15.36
N ASP A 256 -8.54 6.21 15.56
CA ASP A 256 -9.55 6.88 14.72
C ASP A 256 -9.20 6.88 13.22
N LYS A 257 -7.91 6.78 12.88
CA LYS A 257 -7.44 6.79 11.48
C LYS A 257 -8.09 5.69 10.63
N TYR A 258 -8.25 4.49 11.15
CA TYR A 258 -8.84 3.37 10.39
C TYR A 258 -10.34 3.55 10.18
N PHE A 259 -11.04 4.01 11.22
CA PHE A 259 -12.45 4.37 11.12
C PHE A 259 -12.67 5.49 10.09
N ASN A 260 -11.84 6.53 10.11
CA ASN A 260 -11.92 7.63 9.15
C ASN A 260 -11.65 7.19 7.70
N LEU A 261 -10.71 6.28 7.48
CA LEU A 261 -10.45 5.71 6.15
C LEU A 261 -11.61 4.81 5.67
N LEU A 262 -12.25 4.06 6.56
CA LEU A 262 -13.46 3.30 6.25
C LEU A 262 -14.63 4.23 5.90
N MET A 263 -14.79 5.33 6.66
CA MET A 263 -15.79 6.36 6.38
C MET A 263 -15.55 6.99 5.00
N GLU A 264 -14.31 7.37 4.68
CA GLU A 264 -13.92 7.91 3.36
C GLU A 264 -14.30 6.91 2.25
N TYR A 265 -13.93 5.65 2.40
CA TYR A 265 -14.22 4.60 1.43
C TYR A 265 -15.73 4.43 1.19
N TYR A 266 -16.51 4.32 2.27
CA TYR A 266 -17.95 4.09 2.18
C TYR A 266 -18.77 5.35 1.85
N SER A 267 -18.17 6.55 1.93
CA SER A 267 -18.81 7.80 1.51
C SER A 267 -18.74 8.04 0.00
N ALA A 268 -17.99 7.21 -0.75
CA ALA A 268 -17.91 7.32 -2.19
C ALA A 268 -19.30 7.08 -2.86
N PRO A 269 -19.60 7.78 -3.98
CA PRO A 269 -20.86 7.61 -4.70
C PRO A 269 -21.15 6.16 -5.05
N GLY A 270 -22.41 5.74 -4.89
CA GLY A 270 -22.87 4.39 -5.23
C GLY A 270 -22.68 3.34 -4.13
N ARG A 271 -22.07 3.70 -2.98
CA ARG A 271 -21.82 2.77 -1.86
C ARG A 271 -22.76 2.91 -0.68
N GLN A 272 -23.91 3.58 -0.84
CA GLN A 272 -24.85 3.85 0.23
C GLN A 272 -25.32 2.59 0.98
N ALA A 273 -25.62 1.52 0.25
CA ALA A 273 -26.06 0.26 0.87
C ALA A 273 -24.93 -0.43 1.64
N GLU A 274 -23.69 -0.40 1.09
CA GLU A 274 -22.50 -0.95 1.76
C GLU A 274 -22.15 -0.14 3.02
N ARG A 275 -22.29 1.20 2.95
CA ARG A 275 -22.11 2.11 4.09
C ARG A 275 -23.07 1.78 5.23
N MET A 276 -24.36 1.63 4.94
CA MET A 276 -25.36 1.30 5.96
C MET A 276 -25.05 -0.04 6.62
N LYS A 277 -24.72 -1.06 5.85
CA LYS A 277 -24.35 -2.38 6.38
C LYS A 277 -23.12 -2.30 7.30
N TRP A 278 -22.07 -1.58 6.87
CA TRP A 278 -20.88 -1.38 7.69
C TRP A 278 -21.19 -0.65 9.00
N LEU A 279 -22.00 0.42 8.96
CA LEU A 279 -22.38 1.16 10.17
C LEU A 279 -23.19 0.29 11.14
N GLU A 280 -24.05 -0.60 10.64
CA GLU A 280 -24.78 -1.58 11.47
C GLU A 280 -23.82 -2.62 12.10
N GLU A 281 -22.80 -3.06 11.37
CA GLU A 281 -21.71 -3.91 11.89
C GLU A 281 -20.96 -3.20 13.03
N GLU A 282 -20.58 -1.93 12.84
CA GLU A 282 -19.89 -1.10 13.85
C GLU A 282 -20.73 -0.90 15.12
N ILE A 283 -22.01 -0.54 14.95
CA ILE A 283 -22.96 -0.34 16.08
C ILE A 283 -23.18 -1.65 16.84
N THR A 284 -23.20 -2.78 16.13
CA THR A 284 -23.34 -4.10 16.76
C THR A 284 -22.10 -4.46 17.57
N ALA A 285 -20.90 -4.14 17.04
CA ALA A 285 -19.63 -4.39 17.72
C ALA A 285 -19.40 -3.46 18.92
N ASP A 286 -19.71 -2.17 18.76
CA ASP A 286 -19.65 -1.17 19.82
C ASP A 286 -20.91 -0.28 19.82
N PRO A 287 -21.94 -0.62 20.62
CA PRO A 287 -23.15 0.19 20.75
C PRO A 287 -22.90 1.59 21.32
N LYS A 288 -21.71 1.85 21.88
CA LYS A 288 -21.30 3.18 22.39
C LYS A 288 -20.47 3.98 21.40
N ASN A 289 -20.34 3.53 20.17
CA ASN A 289 -19.69 4.29 19.11
C ASN A 289 -20.63 5.43 18.62
N LYS A 290 -20.50 6.62 19.26
CA LYS A 290 -21.30 7.80 18.89
C LYS A 290 -21.14 8.22 17.43
N MET A 291 -19.94 7.99 16.84
CA MET A 291 -19.69 8.35 15.45
C MET A 291 -20.43 7.43 14.48
N ALA A 292 -20.48 6.14 14.76
CA ALA A 292 -21.24 5.18 13.94
C ALA A 292 -22.75 5.55 13.95
N TRP A 293 -23.32 5.88 15.11
CA TRP A 293 -24.70 6.35 15.22
C TRP A 293 -24.93 7.68 14.48
N ALA A 294 -24.01 8.65 14.59
CA ALA A 294 -24.11 9.93 13.89
C ALA A 294 -24.05 9.75 12.37
N LEU A 295 -23.14 8.92 11.87
CA LEU A 295 -23.01 8.63 10.44
C LEU A 295 -24.19 7.82 9.88
N LYS A 296 -24.80 6.95 10.69
CA LYS A 296 -26.03 6.26 10.32
C LYS A 296 -27.16 7.26 10.16
N GLY A 297 -27.35 8.15 11.13
CA GLY A 297 -28.33 9.24 11.06
C GLY A 297 -28.12 10.14 9.84
N GLU A 298 -26.87 10.46 9.50
CA GLU A 298 -26.53 11.22 8.29
C GLU A 298 -26.94 10.49 7.00
N ALA A 299 -26.66 9.19 6.90
CA ALA A 299 -27.03 8.39 5.74
C ALA A 299 -28.57 8.29 5.59
N GLU A 300 -29.29 8.17 6.71
CA GLU A 300 -30.74 8.17 6.76
C GLU A 300 -31.32 9.55 6.39
N MET A 301 -30.75 10.64 6.91
CA MET A 301 -31.10 12.02 6.58
C MET A 301 -30.92 12.30 5.08
N ASN A 302 -29.80 11.91 4.50
CA ASN A 302 -29.52 12.07 3.07
C ASN A 302 -30.48 11.25 2.18
N SER A 303 -31.08 10.19 2.74
CA SER A 303 -32.12 9.38 2.11
C SER A 303 -33.54 9.88 2.42
N GLN A 304 -33.69 11.06 3.07
CA GLN A 304 -34.95 11.68 3.50
C GLN A 304 -35.77 10.81 4.47
N LYS A 305 -35.09 9.88 5.16
CA LYS A 305 -35.67 9.05 6.21
C LYS A 305 -35.59 9.80 7.55
N TRP A 306 -36.41 10.89 7.65
CA TRP A 306 -36.27 11.84 8.74
C TRP A 306 -36.49 11.23 10.13
N ASN A 307 -37.43 10.30 10.28
CA ASN A 307 -37.71 9.67 11.57
C ASN A 307 -36.56 8.78 12.01
N GLU A 308 -36.08 7.92 11.11
CA GLU A 308 -34.97 7.00 11.35
C GLU A 308 -33.70 7.81 11.70
N ALA A 309 -33.43 8.87 10.94
CA ALA A 309 -32.28 9.75 11.18
C ALA A 309 -32.34 10.37 12.60
N VAL A 310 -33.50 10.88 13.01
CA VAL A 310 -33.71 11.45 14.37
C VAL A 310 -33.44 10.41 15.44
N GLU A 311 -33.89 9.16 15.27
CA GLU A 311 -33.66 8.10 16.26
C GLU A 311 -32.20 7.69 16.32
N SER A 312 -31.49 7.54 15.16
CA SER A 312 -30.07 7.27 15.14
C SER A 312 -29.24 8.38 15.79
N TYR A 313 -29.58 9.64 15.50
CA TYR A 313 -28.94 10.79 16.13
C TYR A 313 -29.19 10.87 17.64
N LYS A 314 -30.41 10.54 18.12
CA LYS A 314 -30.67 10.45 19.55
C LYS A 314 -29.78 9.42 20.25
N LYS A 315 -29.53 8.28 19.61
CA LYS A 315 -28.55 7.28 20.12
C LYS A 315 -27.16 7.89 20.27
N ALA A 316 -26.72 8.68 19.31
CA ALA A 316 -25.45 9.40 19.43
C ALA A 316 -25.44 10.37 20.60
N LEU A 317 -26.58 11.09 20.88
CA LEU A 317 -26.73 12.02 22.00
C LEU A 317 -26.86 11.33 23.36
N GLU A 318 -27.37 10.08 23.45
CA GLU A 318 -27.33 9.28 24.67
C GLU A 318 -25.86 9.05 25.13
N ILE A 319 -24.91 9.02 24.20
CA ILE A 319 -23.49 8.82 24.47
C ILE A 319 -22.77 10.15 24.70
N ASP A 320 -23.03 11.14 23.85
CA ASP A 320 -22.47 12.49 23.95
C ASP A 320 -23.58 13.57 23.85
N PRO A 321 -24.12 14.01 24.98
CA PRO A 321 -25.25 14.98 25.02
C PRO A 321 -24.94 16.36 24.41
N ASN A 322 -23.64 16.66 24.17
CA ASN A 322 -23.21 17.95 23.64
C ASN A 322 -22.61 17.81 22.21
N PHE A 323 -22.91 16.73 21.53
CA PHE A 323 -22.46 16.50 20.13
C PHE A 323 -23.21 17.48 19.21
N ILE A 324 -22.65 18.65 19.02
CA ILE A 324 -23.31 19.80 18.40
C ILE A 324 -23.80 19.56 16.98
N GLN A 325 -23.00 18.87 16.12
CA GLN A 325 -23.39 18.54 14.76
C GLN A 325 -24.65 17.66 14.73
N VAL A 326 -24.73 16.71 15.65
CA VAL A 326 -25.87 15.80 15.79
C VAL A 326 -27.11 16.56 16.27
N ILE A 327 -26.98 17.46 17.29
CA ILE A 327 -28.06 18.31 17.76
C ILE A 327 -28.62 19.15 16.62
N PHE A 328 -27.74 19.80 15.86
CA PHE A 328 -28.09 20.59 14.69
C PHE A 328 -28.85 19.75 13.66
N ASN A 329 -28.31 18.56 13.31
CA ASN A 329 -28.89 17.67 12.30
C ASN A 329 -30.28 17.14 12.70
N ILE A 330 -30.54 16.88 14.00
CA ILE A 330 -31.90 16.56 14.48
C ILE A 330 -32.85 17.72 14.20
N GLY A 331 -32.43 18.93 14.49
CA GLY A 331 -33.25 20.14 14.21
C GLY A 331 -33.54 20.28 12.70
N VAL A 332 -32.57 20.03 11.85
CA VAL A 332 -32.76 20.02 10.38
C VAL A 332 -33.73 18.92 9.94
N CYS A 333 -33.56 17.67 10.42
CA CYS A 333 -34.45 16.55 10.09
C CYS A 333 -35.91 16.87 10.52
N LEU A 334 -36.12 17.38 11.73
CA LEU A 334 -37.45 17.70 12.24
C LEU A 334 -38.08 18.87 11.46
N ASN A 335 -37.29 19.89 11.09
CA ASN A 335 -37.79 20.99 10.25
C ASN A 335 -38.19 20.48 8.86
N SER A 336 -37.39 19.65 8.23
CA SER A 336 -37.71 19.03 6.93
C SER A 336 -38.94 18.14 7.00
N LYS A 337 -39.07 17.34 8.08
CA LYS A 337 -40.26 16.54 8.36
C LYS A 337 -41.52 17.41 8.53
N ALA A 338 -41.40 18.57 9.18
CA ALA A 338 -42.53 19.48 9.34
C ALA A 338 -42.97 20.09 8.01
N ILE A 339 -42.03 20.39 7.10
CA ILE A 339 -42.33 20.88 5.76
C ILE A 339 -43.07 19.77 4.97
N GLU A 340 -42.53 18.57 4.96
CA GLU A 340 -43.17 17.43 4.27
C GLU A 340 -44.57 17.14 4.84
N LEU A 341 -44.71 17.12 6.16
CA LEU A 341 -45.98 16.90 6.81
C LEU A 341 -47.01 17.99 6.45
N LYS A 342 -46.58 19.27 6.38
CA LYS A 342 -47.40 20.36 5.92
C LYS A 342 -47.93 20.13 4.50
N ASP A 343 -47.05 19.72 3.57
CA ASP A 343 -47.43 19.47 2.18
C ASP A 343 -48.38 18.28 2.05
N GLN A 344 -48.15 17.21 2.81
CA GLN A 344 -49.03 16.04 2.86
C GLN A 344 -50.43 16.33 3.43
N LEU A 345 -50.53 17.23 4.40
CA LEU A 345 -51.78 17.56 5.12
C LEU A 345 -52.52 18.73 4.49
N ALA A 346 -51.92 19.46 3.55
CA ALA A 346 -52.53 20.59 2.87
C ALA A 346 -53.71 20.14 2.00
N ASP A 347 -54.79 20.91 2.01
CA ASP A 347 -55.91 20.73 1.11
C ASP A 347 -55.45 20.92 -0.35
N LYS A 348 -55.71 19.95 -1.21
CA LYS A 348 -55.21 19.94 -2.61
C LYS A 348 -55.76 21.07 -3.48
N LYS A 349 -56.88 21.69 -3.09
CA LYS A 349 -57.50 22.77 -3.88
C LYS A 349 -57.10 24.15 -3.36
N THR A 350 -57.03 24.33 -2.04
CA THR A 350 -56.79 25.62 -1.41
C THR A 350 -55.38 25.82 -0.92
N GLY A 351 -54.61 24.73 -0.76
CA GLY A 351 -53.29 24.72 -0.12
C GLY A 351 -53.35 25.00 1.41
N GLY A 352 -54.54 25.14 1.96
CA GLY A 352 -54.73 25.45 3.36
C GLY A 352 -54.65 24.24 4.28
N LEU A 353 -54.38 24.47 5.56
CA LEU A 353 -54.39 23.46 6.62
C LEU A 353 -55.62 23.67 7.54
N THR A 354 -56.25 22.58 7.94
CA THR A 354 -57.17 22.61 9.06
C THR A 354 -56.45 22.96 10.35
N THR A 355 -57.16 23.50 11.36
CA THR A 355 -56.56 23.80 12.68
C THR A 355 -55.88 22.56 13.29
N ALA A 356 -56.52 21.41 13.20
CA ALA A 356 -55.96 20.15 13.69
C ALA A 356 -54.66 19.76 12.97
N ASN A 357 -54.58 19.91 11.64
CA ASN A 357 -53.39 19.63 10.85
C ASN A 357 -52.26 20.65 11.10
N LEU A 358 -52.62 21.93 11.24
CA LEU A 358 -51.69 22.99 11.63
C LEU A 358 -51.02 22.69 12.97
N ASN A 359 -51.80 22.22 13.96
CA ASN A 359 -51.29 21.88 15.29
C ASN A 359 -50.28 20.70 15.20
N LYS A 360 -50.54 19.69 14.37
CA LYS A 360 -49.56 18.60 14.15
C LYS A 360 -48.24 19.10 13.58
N VAL A 361 -48.30 20.00 12.60
CA VAL A 361 -47.09 20.60 12.00
C VAL A 361 -46.32 21.43 13.05
N LYS A 362 -47.06 22.26 13.84
CA LYS A 362 -46.47 23.08 14.91
C LYS A 362 -45.81 22.23 16.00
N GLU A 363 -46.32 21.06 16.31
CA GLU A 363 -45.72 20.14 17.28
C GLU A 363 -44.32 19.69 16.81
N VAL A 364 -44.18 19.30 15.57
CA VAL A 364 -42.88 18.89 14.99
C VAL A 364 -41.95 20.10 14.92
N LEU A 365 -42.43 21.28 14.53
CA LEU A 365 -41.60 22.50 14.50
C LEU A 365 -41.13 22.91 15.90
N ASN A 366 -41.94 22.74 16.96
CA ASN A 366 -41.51 23.01 18.33
C ASN A 366 -40.41 22.04 18.80
N GLN A 367 -40.47 20.76 18.37
CA GLN A 367 -39.37 19.81 18.61
C GLN A 367 -38.12 20.27 17.89
N ALA A 368 -38.20 20.68 16.60
CA ALA A 368 -37.09 21.21 15.86
C ALA A 368 -36.47 22.45 16.54
N LEU A 369 -37.31 23.34 17.01
CA LEU A 369 -36.91 24.56 17.73
C LEU A 369 -36.05 24.25 18.94
N THR A 370 -36.46 23.28 19.77
CA THR A 370 -35.70 22.86 20.96
C THR A 370 -34.25 22.46 20.62
N TYR A 371 -34.07 21.68 19.58
CA TYR A 371 -32.70 21.25 19.16
C TYR A 371 -31.91 22.42 18.54
N MET A 372 -32.55 23.26 17.73
CA MET A 372 -31.88 24.41 17.11
C MET A 372 -31.49 25.51 18.12
N GLU A 373 -32.32 25.77 19.12
CA GLU A 373 -31.97 26.68 20.22
C GLU A 373 -30.78 26.13 21.02
N LYS A 374 -30.76 24.82 21.30
CA LYS A 374 -29.62 24.17 21.94
C LYS A 374 -28.34 24.26 21.09
N ALA A 375 -28.45 24.11 19.77
CA ALA A 375 -27.31 24.29 18.86
C ALA A 375 -26.79 25.74 18.92
N LYS A 376 -27.69 26.76 18.95
CA LYS A 376 -27.32 28.16 19.11
C LYS A 376 -26.66 28.44 20.47
N GLU A 377 -27.11 27.82 21.54
CA GLU A 377 -26.51 27.93 22.87
C GLU A 377 -25.08 27.37 22.90
N LEU A 378 -24.86 26.21 22.29
CA LEU A 378 -23.55 25.52 22.26
C LEU A 378 -22.55 26.14 21.28
N ASP A 379 -23.00 26.88 20.27
CA ASP A 379 -22.14 27.52 19.26
C ASP A 379 -22.69 28.92 18.88
N PRO A 380 -22.64 29.89 19.79
CA PRO A 380 -23.17 31.23 19.53
C PRO A 380 -22.51 31.94 18.35
N SER A 381 -21.23 31.64 18.09
CA SER A 381 -20.43 32.24 17.00
C SER A 381 -20.71 31.62 15.65
N ARG A 382 -21.40 30.51 15.57
CA ARG A 382 -21.66 29.72 14.33
C ARG A 382 -20.41 29.19 13.64
N GLU A 383 -19.39 28.87 14.41
CA GLU A 383 -18.14 28.30 13.88
C GLU A 383 -18.25 26.81 13.54
N LYS A 384 -19.14 26.09 14.25
CA LYS A 384 -19.31 24.64 14.09
C LYS A 384 -20.54 24.28 13.27
N VAL A 385 -21.65 25.02 13.45
CA VAL A 385 -22.94 24.77 12.77
C VAL A 385 -23.64 26.07 12.41
N ASN A 386 -24.25 26.15 11.23
CA ASN A 386 -24.95 27.34 10.79
C ASN A 386 -26.45 27.25 11.16
N TRP A 387 -26.76 27.48 12.42
CA TRP A 387 -28.11 27.38 12.97
C TRP A 387 -29.03 28.55 12.60
N ALA A 388 -28.52 29.69 12.15
CA ALA A 388 -29.31 30.93 11.97
C ALA A 388 -30.41 30.75 10.90
N TYR A 389 -30.12 30.16 9.75
CA TYR A 389 -31.12 29.97 8.71
C TYR A 389 -32.19 28.94 9.06
N PRO A 390 -31.91 27.76 9.61
CA PRO A 390 -32.95 26.87 10.11
C PRO A 390 -33.82 27.51 11.22
N LEU A 391 -33.25 28.27 12.15
CA LEU A 391 -34.03 28.99 13.17
C LEU A 391 -34.94 30.02 12.53
N TYR A 392 -34.48 30.79 11.55
CA TYR A 392 -35.33 31.71 10.80
C TYR A 392 -36.54 30.98 10.22
N GLN A 393 -36.33 29.87 9.49
CA GLN A 393 -37.41 29.09 8.89
C GLN A 393 -38.42 28.57 9.93
N ILE A 394 -37.93 28.06 11.05
CA ILE A 394 -38.76 27.51 12.13
C ILE A 394 -39.59 28.64 12.79
N TYR A 395 -38.98 29.75 13.17
CA TYR A 395 -39.71 30.88 13.78
C TYR A 395 -40.71 31.48 12.82
N TYR A 396 -40.36 31.64 11.56
CA TYR A 396 -41.30 32.15 10.53
C TYR A 396 -42.51 31.21 10.40
N SER A 397 -42.29 29.90 10.34
CA SER A 397 -43.35 28.90 10.23
C SER A 397 -44.23 28.79 11.47
N LEU A 398 -43.69 29.07 12.64
CA LEU A 398 -44.44 29.17 13.91
C LEU A 398 -45.18 30.50 14.06
N GLY A 399 -44.92 31.49 13.21
CA GLY A 399 -45.50 32.84 13.29
C GLY A 399 -44.83 33.76 14.31
N ASN A 400 -43.65 33.45 14.79
CA ASN A 400 -42.88 34.29 15.72
C ASN A 400 -42.10 35.37 14.93
N LYS A 401 -42.79 36.49 14.66
CA LYS A 401 -42.27 37.57 13.84
C LYS A 401 -41.02 38.24 14.42
N GLU A 402 -40.96 38.40 15.73
CA GLU A 402 -39.85 39.06 16.44
C GLU A 402 -38.56 38.24 16.28
N LYS A 403 -38.60 36.96 16.64
CA LYS A 403 -37.42 36.06 16.54
C LYS A 403 -37.04 35.74 15.09
N SER A 404 -37.99 35.66 14.18
CA SER A 404 -37.65 35.51 12.75
C SER A 404 -36.91 36.72 12.21
N ALA A 405 -37.32 37.96 12.56
CA ALA A 405 -36.63 39.17 12.18
C ALA A 405 -35.23 39.31 12.82
N GLU A 406 -35.04 38.79 14.06
CA GLU A 406 -33.71 38.70 14.68
C GLU A 406 -32.77 37.80 13.87
N MET A 407 -33.25 36.61 13.49
CA MET A 407 -32.46 35.68 12.69
C MET A 407 -32.15 36.22 11.28
N GLU A 408 -33.10 36.90 10.66
CA GLU A 408 -32.95 37.55 9.35
C GLU A 408 -31.81 38.58 9.37
N LYS A 409 -31.72 39.41 10.41
CA LYS A 409 -30.60 40.35 10.61
C LYS A 409 -29.24 39.64 10.72
N LEU A 410 -29.18 38.48 11.37
CA LEU A 410 -27.96 37.69 11.50
C LEU A 410 -27.54 37.06 10.18
N LEU A 411 -28.44 36.92 9.22
CA LEU A 411 -28.15 36.38 7.88
C LEU A 411 -27.69 37.48 6.92
N GLY A 412 -27.73 38.75 7.31
CA GLY A 412 -27.23 39.86 6.49
C GLY A 412 -28.26 40.41 5.49
N ASN A 413 -29.54 40.15 5.70
CA ASN A 413 -30.67 40.69 4.94
C ASN A 413 -31.31 41.89 5.63
#